data_27c3241fe253a283cff8aab21daa1283
#
_entry.id   27c3241fe253a283cff8aab21daa1283
#
_cell.length_a   1.000
_cell.length_b   1.000
_cell.length_c   1.000
_cell.angle_alpha   90.00
_cell.angle_beta   90.00
_cell.angle_gamma   90.00
#
_symmetry.space_group_name_H-M   'P 1'
#
loop_
_entity.id
_entity.type
_entity.pdbx_description
1 polymer ?
#
loop_
_entity_poly.entity_id
_entity_poly.type
_entity_poly.pdbx_seq_one_letter_code
_entity_poly.pdbx_strand_id
1 'polypeptide(L)'
;KINAFNHPFRFCVEKAAAPLAAGNCVVIKGSEQAPLSGLRFGELCEGIFPDGVVNIVTGGAKAGQALVTHPDVSRIGFVGSVPTGRIIAKAAAESLKVVSLELGGKNPIIIFPDADPERAATAAIKGMNMNRQGQSCSSTSRVFVHESLHGAVTEELVKQAEALPIGVPWVESNDVGPIIS
;
A
#
# COMPACT_ATOMS: atom_id res chain seq x y z
N LYS A 1 -13.49 -4.11 3.48
CA LYS A 1 -12.17 -3.55 3.20
C LYS A 1 -12.06 -3.05 1.77
N ILE A 2 -11.45 -1.88 1.57
CA ILE A 2 -11.16 -1.32 0.24
C ILE A 2 -9.65 -1.13 0.17
N ASN A 3 -8.99 -1.87 -0.72
CA ASN A 3 -7.54 -2.01 -0.78
C ASN A 3 -6.93 -1.28 -1.99
N ALA A 4 -5.70 -0.80 -1.82
CA ALA A 4 -4.88 -0.23 -2.89
C ALA A 4 -4.17 -1.33 -3.70
N PHE A 5 -3.57 -0.91 -4.82
CA PHE A 5 -2.92 -1.79 -5.80
C PHE A 5 -1.50 -2.26 -5.40
N ASN A 6 -0.82 -1.53 -4.53
CA ASN A 6 0.62 -1.70 -4.30
C ASN A 6 1.01 -2.94 -3.45
N HIS A 7 0.07 -3.49 -2.69
CA HIS A 7 0.23 -4.74 -1.94
C HIS A 7 -1.06 -5.57 -2.00
N PRO A 8 -1.56 -5.94 -3.18
CA PRO A 8 -2.93 -6.42 -3.36
C PRO A 8 -3.23 -7.69 -2.57
N PHE A 9 -2.34 -8.69 -2.55
CA PHE A 9 -2.51 -9.93 -1.77
C PHE A 9 -2.30 -9.68 -0.27
N ARG A 10 -1.24 -8.96 0.10
CA ARG A 10 -0.91 -8.68 1.50
C ARG A 10 -2.06 -7.98 2.22
N PHE A 11 -2.67 -6.97 1.61
CA PHE A 11 -3.79 -6.26 2.22
C PHE A 11 -5.03 -7.14 2.39
N CYS A 12 -5.25 -8.14 1.55
CA CYS A 12 -6.32 -9.10 1.77
C CYS A 12 -6.08 -9.88 3.05
N VAL A 13 -4.91 -10.46 3.22
CA VAL A 13 -4.55 -11.27 4.40
C VAL A 13 -4.52 -10.44 5.67
N GLU A 14 -3.72 -9.38 5.72
CA GLU A 14 -3.54 -8.56 6.93
C GLU A 14 -4.85 -7.94 7.43
N LYS A 15 -5.69 -7.50 6.51
CA LYS A 15 -6.91 -6.77 6.87
C LYS A 15 -8.11 -7.69 7.10
N ALA A 16 -8.04 -8.95 6.71
CA ALA A 16 -9.04 -9.96 7.01
C ALA A 16 -8.78 -10.70 8.33
N ALA A 17 -7.54 -10.91 8.71
CA ALA A 17 -7.18 -11.78 9.84
C ALA A 17 -7.84 -11.38 11.17
N ALA A 18 -7.71 -10.14 11.58
CA ALA A 18 -8.26 -9.68 12.86
C ALA A 18 -9.81 -9.71 12.92
N PRO A 19 -10.56 -9.21 11.92
CA PRO A 19 -12.01 -9.32 11.94
C PRO A 19 -12.49 -10.78 11.88
N LEU A 20 -11.86 -11.65 11.09
CA LEU A 20 -12.21 -13.08 11.05
C LEU A 20 -11.95 -13.77 12.39
N ALA A 21 -10.82 -13.50 13.03
CA ALA A 21 -10.51 -14.03 14.36
C ALA A 21 -11.51 -13.57 15.42
N ALA A 22 -12.11 -12.40 15.24
CA ALA A 22 -13.17 -11.86 16.09
C ALA A 22 -14.58 -12.31 15.69
N GLY A 23 -14.74 -13.29 14.78
CA GLY A 23 -16.03 -13.85 14.36
C GLY A 23 -16.83 -12.97 13.39
N ASN A 24 -16.21 -11.99 12.73
CA ASN A 24 -16.90 -11.13 11.76
C ASN A 24 -16.76 -11.67 10.34
N CYS A 25 -17.74 -11.37 9.50
CA CYS A 25 -17.63 -11.52 8.05
C CYS A 25 -16.85 -10.34 7.45
N VAL A 26 -16.19 -10.57 6.31
CA VAL A 26 -15.45 -9.55 5.59
C VAL A 26 -15.87 -9.48 4.12
N VAL A 27 -16.02 -8.26 3.61
CA VAL A 27 -16.10 -7.99 2.18
C VAL A 27 -14.85 -7.20 1.80
N ILE A 28 -14.08 -7.71 0.84
CA ILE A 28 -12.84 -7.12 0.37
C ILE A 28 -13.00 -6.67 -1.08
N LYS A 29 -12.88 -5.38 -1.32
CA LYS A 29 -12.78 -4.81 -2.65
C LYS A 29 -11.33 -4.48 -2.95
N GLY A 30 -10.71 -5.22 -3.86
CA GLY A 30 -9.37 -4.92 -4.38
C GLY A 30 -9.35 -3.67 -5.25
N SER A 31 -8.14 -3.21 -5.59
CA SER A 31 -7.98 -2.21 -6.64
C SER A 31 -8.34 -2.80 -8.00
N GLU A 32 -9.00 -2.01 -8.85
CA GLU A 32 -9.26 -2.35 -10.26
C GLU A 32 -7.99 -2.53 -11.09
N GLN A 33 -6.88 -1.95 -10.64
CA GLN A 33 -5.57 -2.06 -11.29
C GLN A 33 -4.84 -3.36 -10.95
N ALA A 34 -5.20 -4.05 -9.84
CA ALA A 34 -4.59 -5.28 -9.40
C ALA A 34 -5.61 -6.23 -8.76
N PRO A 35 -6.64 -6.69 -9.50
CA PRO A 35 -7.75 -7.46 -8.94
C PRO A 35 -7.41 -8.92 -8.70
N LEU A 36 -6.52 -9.53 -9.49
CA LEU A 36 -6.31 -10.97 -9.53
C LEU A 36 -5.82 -11.56 -8.20
N SER A 37 -4.95 -10.85 -7.48
CA SER A 37 -4.47 -11.30 -6.17
C SER A 37 -5.58 -11.40 -5.13
N GLY A 38 -6.55 -10.49 -5.18
CA GLY A 38 -7.73 -10.54 -4.32
C GLY A 38 -8.63 -11.72 -4.63
N LEU A 39 -8.88 -11.97 -5.93
CA LEU A 39 -9.66 -13.14 -6.38
C LEU A 39 -8.98 -14.44 -5.93
N ARG A 40 -7.66 -14.55 -6.14
CA ARG A 40 -6.90 -15.72 -5.68
C ARG A 40 -6.96 -15.91 -4.16
N PHE A 41 -6.96 -14.84 -3.40
CA PHE A 41 -7.17 -14.92 -1.94
C PHE A 41 -8.55 -15.51 -1.61
N GLY A 42 -9.60 -15.09 -2.31
CA GLY A 42 -10.95 -15.65 -2.16
C GLY A 42 -10.98 -17.16 -2.42
N GLU A 43 -10.44 -17.61 -3.56
CA GLU A 43 -10.32 -19.03 -3.91
C GLU A 43 -9.58 -19.83 -2.82
N LEU A 44 -8.51 -19.30 -2.26
CA LEU A 44 -7.76 -19.96 -1.18
C LEU A 44 -8.54 -20.05 0.14
N CYS A 45 -9.59 -19.25 0.32
CA CYS A 45 -10.46 -19.30 1.49
C CYS A 45 -11.61 -20.30 1.34
N GLU A 46 -11.88 -20.80 0.12
CA GLU A 46 -12.94 -21.76 -0.15
C GLU A 46 -12.72 -23.07 0.65
N GLY A 47 -13.76 -23.55 1.30
CA GLY A 47 -13.70 -24.74 2.14
C GLY A 47 -12.97 -24.55 3.49
N ILE A 48 -12.32 -23.39 3.75
CA ILE A 48 -11.71 -23.07 5.05
C ILE A 48 -12.71 -22.33 5.94
N PHE A 49 -13.48 -21.43 5.35
CA PHE A 49 -14.51 -20.65 6.05
C PHE A 49 -15.91 -21.05 5.54
N PRO A 50 -16.95 -20.92 6.39
CA PRO A 50 -18.33 -21.03 5.92
C PRO A 50 -18.64 -20.01 4.81
N ASP A 51 -19.62 -20.36 3.96
CA ASP A 51 -20.07 -19.49 2.88
C ASP A 51 -20.50 -18.12 3.40
N GLY A 52 -20.08 -17.05 2.69
CA GLY A 52 -20.40 -15.68 3.04
C GLY A 52 -19.53 -15.05 4.15
N VAL A 53 -18.59 -15.79 4.75
CA VAL A 53 -17.67 -15.23 5.76
C VAL A 53 -16.57 -14.39 5.11
N VAL A 54 -15.99 -14.87 4.00
CA VAL A 54 -14.99 -14.13 3.21
C VAL A 54 -15.56 -13.87 1.82
N ASN A 55 -15.69 -12.61 1.45
CA ASN A 55 -16.27 -12.19 0.18
C ASN A 55 -15.32 -11.26 -0.56
N ILE A 56 -15.04 -11.57 -1.82
CA ILE A 56 -14.21 -10.72 -2.69
C ILE A 56 -15.09 -10.08 -3.75
N VAL A 57 -15.00 -8.78 -3.90
CA VAL A 57 -15.68 -8.03 -4.95
C VAL A 57 -14.68 -7.24 -5.78
N THR A 58 -14.90 -7.22 -7.07
CA THR A 58 -14.14 -6.40 -8.02
C THR A 58 -14.93 -5.16 -8.43
N GLY A 59 -14.27 -4.17 -8.99
CA GLY A 59 -14.88 -2.96 -9.50
C GLY A 59 -14.16 -1.69 -9.07
N GLY A 60 -14.53 -0.58 -9.68
CA GLY A 60 -13.98 0.74 -9.43
C GLY A 60 -14.65 1.49 -8.27
N ALA A 61 -14.72 2.81 -8.40
CA ALA A 61 -15.23 3.71 -7.36
C ALA A 61 -16.69 3.42 -6.95
N LYS A 62 -17.55 3.03 -7.89
CA LYS A 62 -18.96 2.69 -7.60
C LYS A 62 -19.12 1.54 -6.62
N ALA A 63 -18.33 0.46 -6.81
CA ALA A 63 -18.32 -0.67 -5.89
C ALA A 63 -17.82 -0.28 -4.49
N GLY A 64 -16.77 0.55 -4.43
CA GLY A 64 -16.28 1.12 -3.18
C GLY A 64 -17.34 1.96 -2.46
N GLN A 65 -18.01 2.84 -3.19
CA GLN A 65 -19.09 3.69 -2.66
C GLN A 65 -20.25 2.86 -2.11
N ALA A 66 -20.68 1.82 -2.83
CA ALA A 66 -21.75 0.93 -2.39
C ALA A 66 -21.41 0.29 -1.04
N LEU A 67 -20.18 -0.18 -0.84
CA LEU A 67 -19.73 -0.72 0.44
C LEU A 67 -19.71 0.35 1.55
N VAL A 68 -19.28 1.56 1.24
CA VAL A 68 -19.19 2.65 2.24
C VAL A 68 -20.57 3.06 2.74
N THR A 69 -21.57 3.10 1.86
CA THR A 69 -22.92 3.57 2.20
C THR A 69 -23.87 2.44 2.62
N HIS A 70 -23.49 1.16 2.47
CA HIS A 70 -24.38 0.03 2.78
C HIS A 70 -24.72 -0.02 4.28
N PRO A 71 -26.00 -0.11 4.67
CA PRO A 71 -26.41 -0.05 6.08
C PRO A 71 -25.82 -1.18 6.92
N ASP A 72 -25.66 -2.38 6.37
CA ASP A 72 -25.14 -3.55 7.10
C ASP A 72 -23.60 -3.57 7.23
N VAL A 73 -22.90 -2.61 6.63
CA VAL A 73 -21.46 -2.45 6.81
C VAL A 73 -21.21 -1.50 7.99
N SER A 74 -20.82 -2.06 9.13
CA SER A 74 -20.55 -1.29 10.35
C SER A 74 -19.13 -0.73 10.45
N ARG A 75 -18.15 -1.35 9.77
CA ARG A 75 -16.75 -0.94 9.79
C ARG A 75 -16.12 -0.90 8.41
N ILE A 76 -15.44 0.19 8.11
CA ILE A 76 -14.71 0.39 6.87
C ILE A 76 -13.22 0.47 7.15
N GLY A 77 -12.44 -0.33 6.44
CA GLY A 77 -11.00 -0.14 6.35
C GLY A 77 -10.63 0.23 4.92
N PHE A 78 -9.88 1.30 4.77
CA PHE A 78 -9.45 1.82 3.48
C PHE A 78 -7.93 1.98 3.44
N VAL A 79 -7.34 1.56 2.33
CA VAL A 79 -5.94 1.84 1.98
C VAL A 79 -5.93 2.53 0.63
N GLY A 80 -5.40 3.75 0.55
CA GLY A 80 -5.36 4.51 -0.70
C GLY A 80 -5.03 5.99 -0.53
N SER A 81 -5.58 6.82 -1.40
CA SER A 81 -5.27 8.25 -1.44
C SER A 81 -5.97 9.07 -0.35
N VAL A 82 -5.34 10.15 0.09
CA VAL A 82 -5.92 11.10 1.05
C VAL A 82 -7.27 11.67 0.59
N PRO A 83 -7.45 12.11 -0.67
CA PRO A 83 -8.74 12.61 -1.13
C PRO A 83 -9.86 11.57 -1.00
N THR A 84 -9.62 10.33 -1.40
CA THR A 84 -10.60 9.23 -1.26
C THR A 84 -10.87 8.91 0.20
N GLY A 85 -9.85 8.90 1.05
CA GLY A 85 -10.01 8.71 2.50
C GLY A 85 -10.95 9.75 3.13
N ARG A 86 -10.81 11.00 2.73
CA ARG A 86 -11.72 12.09 3.18
C ARG A 86 -13.17 11.87 2.74
N ILE A 87 -13.39 11.41 1.50
CA ILE A 87 -14.73 11.10 0.99
C ILE A 87 -15.36 9.98 1.82
N ILE A 88 -14.59 8.91 2.06
CA ILE A 88 -15.02 7.76 2.87
C ILE A 88 -15.35 8.18 4.30
N ALA A 89 -14.49 8.96 4.94
CA ALA A 89 -14.72 9.43 6.31
C ALA A 89 -16.00 10.27 6.43
N LYS A 90 -16.26 11.16 5.47
CA LYS A 90 -17.50 11.95 5.43
C LYS A 90 -18.74 11.06 5.28
N ALA A 91 -18.74 10.15 4.31
CA ALA A 91 -19.87 9.26 4.08
C ALA A 91 -20.11 8.29 5.25
N ALA A 92 -19.06 7.80 5.91
CA ALA A 92 -19.15 6.92 7.07
C ALA A 92 -19.73 7.62 8.31
N ALA A 93 -19.49 8.91 8.47
CA ALA A 93 -20.02 9.71 9.59
C ALA A 93 -21.55 9.78 9.59
N GLU A 94 -22.20 9.79 8.43
CA GLU A 94 -23.66 9.75 8.29
C GLU A 94 -24.33 8.60 9.08
N SER A 95 -23.63 7.46 9.17
CA SER A 95 -24.13 6.23 9.83
C SER A 95 -23.27 5.81 11.02
N LEU A 96 -22.41 6.71 11.51
CA LEU A 96 -21.49 6.47 12.65
C LEU A 96 -20.63 5.20 12.50
N LYS A 97 -20.22 4.87 11.26
CA LYS A 97 -19.37 3.70 10.99
C LYS A 97 -17.97 3.92 11.52
N VAL A 98 -17.37 2.85 12.04
CA VAL A 98 -15.95 2.87 12.43
C VAL A 98 -15.09 2.88 11.16
N VAL A 99 -14.16 3.83 11.04
CA VAL A 99 -13.27 3.98 9.88
C VAL A 99 -11.81 3.83 10.30
N SER A 100 -11.07 3.03 9.55
CA SER A 100 -9.61 2.92 9.63
C SER A 100 -9.02 3.30 8.29
N LEU A 101 -8.19 4.34 8.26
CA LEU A 101 -7.61 4.90 7.04
C LEU A 101 -6.09 4.72 7.05
N GLU A 102 -5.59 4.04 6.03
CA GLU A 102 -4.17 3.91 5.71
C GLU A 102 -3.91 4.72 4.43
N LEU A 103 -3.29 5.86 4.57
CA LEU A 103 -3.19 6.85 3.49
C LEU A 103 -1.74 7.09 3.09
N GLY A 104 -1.57 7.66 1.90
CA GLY A 104 -0.26 8.08 1.41
C GLY A 104 0.30 9.30 2.14
N GLY A 105 1.57 9.56 1.94
CA GLY A 105 2.29 10.67 2.52
C GLY A 105 3.55 11.03 1.74
N LYS A 106 4.36 11.90 2.34
CA LYS A 106 5.70 12.29 1.89
C LYS A 106 6.65 12.15 3.09
N ASN A 107 7.00 10.90 3.41
CA ASN A 107 7.81 10.64 4.59
C ASN A 107 9.24 11.15 4.41
N PRO A 108 9.85 11.77 5.43
CA PRO A 108 11.22 12.23 5.38
C PRO A 108 12.21 11.12 5.79
N ILE A 109 13.42 11.20 5.26
CA ILE A 109 14.64 10.67 5.86
C ILE A 109 15.56 11.85 6.15
N ILE A 110 16.18 11.86 7.33
CA ILE A 110 17.05 12.96 7.79
C ILE A 110 18.45 12.40 8.00
N ILE A 111 19.43 12.98 7.33
CA ILE A 111 20.84 12.56 7.34
C ILE A 111 21.65 13.63 8.07
N PHE A 112 22.19 13.27 9.23
CA PHE A 112 23.02 14.12 10.09
C PHE A 112 24.49 14.16 9.64
N PRO A 113 25.29 15.15 10.09
CA PRO A 113 26.66 15.36 9.59
C PRO A 113 27.67 14.27 9.93
N ASP A 114 27.34 13.37 10.87
CA ASP A 114 28.16 12.23 11.29
C ASP A 114 27.82 10.93 10.51
N ALA A 115 26.89 10.99 9.56
CA ALA A 115 26.52 9.84 8.75
C ALA A 115 27.58 9.53 7.69
N ASP A 116 27.75 8.25 7.39
CA ASP A 116 28.52 7.80 6.23
C ASP A 116 27.71 8.01 4.94
N PRO A 117 28.25 8.70 3.92
CA PRO A 117 27.51 9.07 2.71
C PRO A 117 26.99 7.85 1.91
N GLU A 118 27.80 6.80 1.75
CA GLU A 118 27.41 5.59 1.00
C GLU A 118 26.28 4.84 1.70
N ARG A 119 26.38 4.67 3.01
CA ARG A 119 25.32 4.03 3.81
C ARG A 119 24.05 4.88 3.85
N ALA A 120 24.17 6.21 3.91
CA ALA A 120 23.04 7.13 3.87
C ALA A 120 22.32 7.06 2.53
N ALA A 121 23.04 7.03 1.41
CA ALA A 121 22.47 6.83 0.08
C ALA A 121 21.76 5.47 -0.05
N THR A 122 22.39 4.40 0.42
CA THR A 122 21.80 3.06 0.45
C THR A 122 20.51 3.03 1.28
N ALA A 123 20.48 3.69 2.43
CA ALA A 123 19.29 3.80 3.26
C ALA A 123 18.18 4.58 2.56
N ALA A 124 18.49 5.65 1.84
CA ALA A 124 17.54 6.44 1.08
C ALA A 124 16.93 5.64 -0.09
N ILE A 125 17.74 4.92 -0.87
CA ILE A 125 17.27 4.02 -1.94
C ILE A 125 16.33 2.94 -1.37
N LYS A 126 16.74 2.26 -0.30
CA LYS A 126 15.91 1.24 0.36
C LYS A 126 14.63 1.84 0.93
N GLY A 127 14.73 2.98 1.58
CA GLY A 127 13.59 3.69 2.17
C GLY A 127 12.59 4.18 1.14
N MET A 128 13.01 4.42 -0.10
CA MET A 128 12.10 4.79 -1.19
C MET A 128 11.24 3.61 -1.69
N ASN A 129 11.57 2.38 -1.29
CA ASN A 129 10.87 1.16 -1.73
C ASN A 129 10.89 0.99 -3.26
N MET A 130 12.07 1.11 -3.89
CA MET A 130 12.23 1.00 -5.34
C MET A 130 11.81 -0.38 -5.88
N ASN A 131 11.91 -1.44 -5.10
CA ASN A 131 11.36 -2.76 -5.41
C ASN A 131 9.82 -2.78 -5.56
N ARG A 132 9.15 -1.66 -5.28
CA ARG A 132 7.73 -1.39 -5.55
C ARG A 132 7.56 -0.11 -6.37
N GLN A 133 8.58 0.25 -7.12
CA GLN A 133 8.62 1.44 -7.99
C GLN A 133 8.33 2.75 -7.23
N GLY A 134 8.71 2.82 -5.94
CA GLY A 134 8.36 3.94 -5.06
C GLY A 134 6.88 4.04 -4.69
N GLN A 135 6.04 3.10 -5.12
CA GLN A 135 4.59 3.11 -4.91
C GLN A 135 4.24 2.56 -3.53
N SER A 136 4.63 3.25 -2.48
CA SER A 136 4.41 2.83 -1.08
C SER A 136 4.06 4.01 -0.19
N CYS A 137 3.09 3.81 0.71
CA CYS A 137 2.73 4.79 1.74
C CYS A 137 3.89 5.07 2.72
N SER A 138 4.83 4.14 2.85
CA SER A 138 6.01 4.25 3.73
C SER A 138 7.27 4.72 3.01
N SER A 139 7.22 5.06 1.70
CA SER A 139 8.39 5.54 0.98
C SER A 139 8.92 6.85 1.56
N THR A 140 10.23 6.90 1.84
CA THR A 140 10.94 8.10 2.28
C THR A 140 11.25 8.99 1.09
N SER A 141 10.22 9.66 0.57
CA SER A 141 10.25 10.42 -0.68
C SER A 141 10.84 11.83 -0.55
N ARG A 142 11.29 12.22 0.65
CA ARG A 142 12.03 13.45 0.91
C ARG A 142 13.28 13.13 1.69
N VAL A 143 14.44 13.46 1.11
CA VAL A 143 15.75 13.26 1.72
C VAL A 143 16.30 14.61 2.17
N PHE A 144 16.42 14.81 3.48
CA PHE A 144 17.02 16.00 4.08
C PHE A 144 18.45 15.65 4.48
N VAL A 145 19.41 16.28 3.85
CA VAL A 145 20.84 16.02 4.07
C VAL A 145 21.47 17.24 4.69
N HIS A 146 22.29 17.06 5.74
CA HIS A 146 23.11 18.13 6.28
C HIS A 146 24.03 18.71 5.18
N GLU A 147 24.21 20.01 5.17
CA GLU A 147 24.90 20.71 4.07
C GLU A 147 26.32 20.18 3.82
N SER A 148 27.04 19.78 4.88
CA SER A 148 28.39 19.22 4.77
C SER A 148 28.48 17.88 4.02
N LEU A 149 27.38 17.13 3.94
CA LEU A 149 27.32 15.82 3.27
C LEU A 149 26.53 15.86 1.95
N HIS A 150 25.89 16.98 1.62
CA HIS A 150 24.95 17.06 0.51
C HIS A 150 25.55 16.58 -0.82
N GLY A 151 26.76 17.04 -1.17
CA GLY A 151 27.43 16.64 -2.41
C GLY A 151 27.72 15.14 -2.45
N ALA A 152 28.37 14.61 -1.42
CA ALA A 152 28.78 13.22 -1.35
C ALA A 152 27.58 12.25 -1.33
N VAL A 153 26.53 12.57 -0.57
CA VAL A 153 25.31 11.74 -0.54
C VAL A 153 24.58 11.80 -1.86
N THR A 154 24.52 12.96 -2.54
CA THR A 154 23.86 13.09 -3.84
C THR A 154 24.58 12.28 -4.91
N GLU A 155 25.92 12.32 -4.96
CA GLU A 155 26.73 11.54 -5.89
C GLU A 155 26.51 10.04 -5.71
N GLU A 156 26.56 9.54 -4.47
CA GLU A 156 26.29 8.14 -4.17
C GLU A 156 24.84 7.72 -4.46
N LEU A 157 23.86 8.59 -4.22
CA LEU A 157 22.47 8.35 -4.56
C LEU A 157 22.27 8.15 -6.06
N VAL A 158 22.85 9.03 -6.89
CA VAL A 158 22.77 8.92 -8.35
C VAL A 158 23.40 7.62 -8.83
N LYS A 159 24.64 7.34 -8.39
CA LYS A 159 25.36 6.11 -8.74
C LYS A 159 24.57 4.85 -8.38
N GLN A 160 24.02 4.77 -7.17
CA GLN A 160 23.25 3.60 -6.73
C GLN A 160 21.89 3.50 -7.43
N ALA A 161 21.23 4.62 -7.72
CA ALA A 161 19.97 4.63 -8.44
C ALA A 161 20.13 4.18 -9.90
N GLU A 162 21.19 4.63 -10.58
CA GLU A 162 21.51 4.21 -11.96
C GLU A 162 21.91 2.73 -12.07
N ALA A 163 22.43 2.16 -10.99
CA ALA A 163 22.80 0.75 -10.92
C ALA A 163 21.63 -0.21 -10.65
N LEU A 164 20.42 0.30 -10.35
CA LEU A 164 19.27 -0.55 -10.06
C LEU A 164 18.84 -1.35 -11.29
N PRO A 165 18.78 -2.69 -11.21
CA PRO A 165 18.30 -3.53 -12.30
C PRO A 165 16.79 -3.31 -12.51
N ILE A 166 16.43 -2.81 -13.69
CA ILE A 166 15.04 -2.52 -14.07
C ILE A 166 14.60 -3.50 -15.16
N GLY A 167 13.44 -4.12 -15.00
CA GLY A 167 12.94 -5.04 -16.03
C GLY A 167 11.63 -5.71 -15.65
N VAL A 168 11.32 -6.80 -16.35
CA VAL A 168 10.09 -7.56 -16.11
C VAL A 168 10.12 -8.28 -14.77
N PRO A 169 9.00 -8.32 -14.01
CA PRO A 169 8.98 -8.73 -12.60
C PRO A 169 9.22 -10.23 -12.37
N TRP A 170 9.13 -11.08 -13.40
CA TRP A 170 9.40 -12.52 -13.28
C TRP A 170 10.87 -12.91 -13.55
N VAL A 171 11.75 -11.95 -13.77
CA VAL A 171 13.20 -12.15 -13.84
C VAL A 171 13.78 -11.76 -12.49
N GLU A 172 14.29 -12.73 -11.74
CA GLU A 172 14.76 -12.56 -10.34
C GLU A 172 15.89 -11.53 -10.17
N SER A 173 16.68 -11.29 -11.22
CA SER A 173 17.76 -10.30 -11.20
C SER A 173 17.27 -8.85 -11.28
N ASN A 174 15.98 -8.62 -11.52
CA ASN A 174 15.41 -7.28 -11.57
C ASN A 174 14.86 -6.84 -10.21
N ASP A 175 15.34 -5.71 -9.71
CA ASP A 175 14.84 -5.12 -8.46
C ASP A 175 13.62 -4.23 -8.66
N VAL A 176 13.50 -3.63 -9.86
CA VAL A 176 12.46 -2.64 -10.17
C VAL A 176 11.64 -3.11 -11.36
N GLY A 177 10.36 -3.33 -11.15
CA GLY A 177 9.40 -3.68 -12.20
C GLY A 177 8.72 -2.46 -12.85
N PRO A 178 7.72 -2.69 -13.72
CA PRO A 178 6.95 -1.61 -14.33
C PRO A 178 6.05 -0.89 -13.32
N ILE A 179 5.88 0.40 -13.51
CA ILE A 179 4.92 1.22 -12.75
C ILE A 179 3.50 0.78 -13.13
N ILE A 180 2.61 0.69 -12.14
CA ILE A 180 1.27 0.13 -12.36
C ILE A 180 0.30 1.18 -12.96
N SER A 181 0.52 2.47 -12.67
CA SER A 181 -0.29 3.58 -13.20
C SER A 181 0.45 4.90 -13.19
#